data_b17035ded75ac3022fc5769c6362f816
#
_entry.id   b17035ded75ac3022fc5769c6362f816
#
_cell.length_a   1.000
_cell.length_b   1.000
_cell.length_c   1.000
_cell.angle_alpha   90.00
_cell.angle_beta   90.00
_cell.angle_gamma   90.00
#
_symmetry.space_group_name_H-M   'P 1'
#
loop_
_entity.id
_entity.type
_entity.pdbx_description
1 polymer ?
#
loop_
_entity_poly.entity_id
_entity_poly.type
_entity_poly.pdbx_seq_one_letter_code
_entity_poly.pdbx_strand_id
1 'polypeptide(L)'
;QELQNLINQKRLAQSQETVTQQSIEAQKAGGSSLLATESSINLKLSDYLLKSTDRLNVVTQQNLQTKQQLDSVTQSDSALDEQINVLKGSLLLSKILYKQKQALPRLKLDRDLADQIADIRLYQFEVSQQRELLSNPAAYVDNLLSTQPPEQVTPQLRKSLLELATTRADLLERLNRELSAVLNESITLQLNQKQLLSTAQSLRATLDEQMFWIPSNKPLDLEWMRAVPERLNRQVDTLPWASSLSELVDGLTQ
;
A
#
# COMPACT_ATOMS: atom_id res chain seq x y z
N GLN A 1 3.53 15.88 9.24
CA GLN A 1 3.35 14.52 9.79
C GLN A 1 2.53 14.52 11.07
N GLU A 2 2.85 15.36 12.07
CA GLU A 2 2.11 15.42 13.34
C GLU A 2 0.62 15.73 13.16
N LEU A 3 0.30 16.74 12.34
CA LEU A 3 -1.09 17.10 12.04
C LEU A 3 -1.86 15.95 11.38
N GLN A 4 -1.23 15.23 10.44
CA GLN A 4 -1.86 14.09 9.77
C GLN A 4 -2.11 12.94 10.74
N ASN A 5 -1.15 12.66 11.63
CA ASN A 5 -1.32 11.65 12.67
C ASN A 5 -2.47 12.01 13.62
N LEU A 6 -2.59 13.28 14.01
CA LEU A 6 -3.68 13.75 14.86
C LEU A 6 -5.06 13.61 14.17
N ILE A 7 -5.15 13.98 12.90
CA ILE A 7 -6.35 13.80 12.08
C ILE A 7 -6.75 12.32 12.00
N ASN A 8 -5.78 11.45 11.73
CA ASN A 8 -6.00 10.01 11.61
C ASN A 8 -6.48 9.41 12.95
N GLN A 9 -5.86 9.79 14.07
CA GLN A 9 -6.27 9.36 15.40
C GLN A 9 -7.70 9.82 15.75
N LYS A 10 -8.02 11.10 15.48
CA LYS A 10 -9.35 11.63 15.73
C LYS A 10 -10.43 10.93 14.91
N ARG A 11 -10.14 10.67 13.62
CA ARG A 11 -11.05 9.96 12.73
C ARG A 11 -11.30 8.53 13.19
N LEU A 12 -10.24 7.83 13.59
CA LEU A 12 -10.34 6.46 14.13
C LEU A 12 -11.14 6.42 15.44
N ALA A 13 -10.89 7.35 16.36
CA ALA A 13 -11.63 7.45 17.63
C ALA A 13 -13.13 7.68 17.38
N GLN A 14 -13.51 8.55 16.45
CA GLN A 14 -14.92 8.77 16.10
C GLN A 14 -15.58 7.50 15.51
N SER A 15 -14.87 6.75 14.68
CA SER A 15 -15.40 5.50 14.13
C SER A 15 -15.55 4.42 15.20
N GLN A 16 -14.63 4.33 16.15
CA GLN A 16 -14.71 3.43 17.32
C GLN A 16 -15.89 3.78 18.23
N GLU A 17 -16.08 5.07 18.51
CA GLU A 17 -17.23 5.55 19.28
C GLU A 17 -18.56 5.17 18.60
N THR A 18 -18.64 5.32 17.27
CA THR A 18 -19.81 4.91 16.49
C THR A 18 -20.10 3.42 16.62
N VAL A 19 -19.09 2.54 16.54
CA VAL A 19 -19.24 1.09 16.74
C VAL A 19 -19.74 0.79 18.16
N THR A 20 -19.17 1.44 19.17
CA THR A 20 -19.58 1.26 20.57
C THR A 20 -21.04 1.65 20.78
N GLN A 21 -21.47 2.80 20.25
CA GLN A 21 -22.83 3.25 20.31
C GLN A 21 -23.80 2.28 19.63
N GLN A 22 -23.50 1.81 18.43
CA GLN A 22 -24.33 0.84 17.71
C GLN A 22 -24.37 -0.54 18.42
N SER A 23 -23.29 -0.93 19.08
CA SER A 23 -23.28 -2.14 19.89
C SER A 23 -24.24 -2.04 21.09
N ILE A 24 -24.29 -0.89 21.77
CA ILE A 24 -25.22 -0.64 22.88
C ILE A 24 -26.67 -0.64 22.39
N GLU A 25 -26.94 -0.04 21.24
CA GLU A 25 -28.27 -0.01 20.62
C GLU A 25 -28.73 -1.41 20.22
N ALA A 26 -27.86 -2.22 19.63
CA ALA A 26 -28.14 -3.61 19.27
C ALA A 26 -28.47 -4.47 20.52
N GLN A 27 -27.77 -4.26 21.63
CA GLN A 27 -28.07 -4.97 22.89
C GLN A 27 -29.43 -4.57 23.49
N LYS A 28 -29.83 -3.30 23.37
CA LYS A 28 -31.13 -2.80 23.85
C LYS A 28 -32.31 -3.30 23.00
N ALA A 29 -32.07 -3.65 21.75
CA ALA A 29 -33.11 -4.10 20.80
C ALA A 29 -33.65 -5.51 21.05
N GLY A 30 -33.21 -6.21 22.08
CA GLY A 30 -33.48 -7.64 22.37
C GLY A 30 -34.94 -8.07 22.59
N GLY A 31 -35.94 -7.17 22.43
CA GLY A 31 -37.36 -7.48 22.61
C GLY A 31 -38.16 -7.80 21.33
N SER A 32 -37.65 -7.44 20.15
CA SER A 32 -38.28 -7.70 18.85
C SER A 32 -37.24 -8.26 17.87
N SER A 33 -37.55 -9.39 17.24
CA SER A 33 -36.72 -10.02 16.22
C SER A 33 -36.37 -9.05 15.09
N LEU A 34 -37.33 -8.20 14.68
CA LEU A 34 -37.13 -7.20 13.63
C LEU A 34 -36.15 -6.10 14.06
N LEU A 35 -36.32 -5.52 15.25
CA LEU A 35 -35.43 -4.50 15.79
C LEU A 35 -34.00 -5.06 15.96
N ALA A 36 -33.87 -6.28 16.44
CA ALA A 36 -32.57 -6.91 16.57
C ALA A 36 -31.89 -7.13 15.22
N THR A 37 -32.63 -7.52 14.20
CA THR A 37 -32.12 -7.67 12.83
C THR A 37 -31.64 -6.33 12.28
N GLU A 38 -32.48 -5.28 12.35
CA GLU A 38 -32.17 -3.96 11.86
C GLU A 38 -30.98 -3.31 12.60
N SER A 39 -30.92 -3.46 13.93
CA SER A 39 -29.77 -3.01 14.73
C SER A 39 -28.48 -3.75 14.37
N SER A 40 -28.55 -5.06 14.09
CA SER A 40 -27.39 -5.84 13.71
C SER A 40 -26.80 -5.38 12.36
N ILE A 41 -27.65 -4.92 11.44
CA ILE A 41 -27.19 -4.34 10.16
C ILE A 41 -26.43 -3.02 10.42
N ASN A 42 -26.97 -2.14 11.27
CA ASN A 42 -26.30 -0.89 11.63
C ASN A 42 -24.95 -1.14 12.30
N LEU A 43 -24.87 -2.15 13.19
CA LEU A 43 -23.62 -2.56 13.83
C LEU A 43 -22.59 -3.02 12.80
N LYS A 44 -22.99 -3.87 11.85
CA LYS A 44 -22.11 -4.29 10.75
C LYS A 44 -21.62 -3.12 9.90
N LEU A 45 -22.51 -2.18 9.56
CA LEU A 45 -22.11 -0.98 8.80
C LEU A 45 -21.13 -0.11 9.56
N SER A 46 -21.30 0.04 10.88
CA SER A 46 -20.36 0.79 11.72
C SER A 46 -18.99 0.10 11.81
N ASP A 47 -18.95 -1.24 11.84
CA ASP A 47 -17.69 -2.02 11.78
C ASP A 47 -17.00 -1.85 10.41
N TYR A 48 -17.75 -1.86 9.32
CA TYR A 48 -17.20 -1.56 7.99
C TYR A 48 -16.68 -0.12 7.88
N LEU A 49 -17.37 0.84 8.48
CA LEU A 49 -16.89 2.22 8.54
C LEU A 49 -15.55 2.31 9.29
N LEU A 50 -15.44 1.64 10.44
CA LEU A 50 -14.20 1.58 11.20
C LEU A 50 -13.05 0.97 10.37
N LYS A 51 -13.29 -0.16 9.72
CA LYS A 51 -12.31 -0.82 8.84
C LYS A 51 -11.89 0.07 7.66
N SER A 52 -12.84 0.79 7.07
CA SER A 52 -12.56 1.72 5.98
C SER A 52 -11.73 2.92 6.45
N THR A 53 -12.00 3.43 7.66
CA THR A 53 -11.22 4.50 8.28
C THR A 53 -9.78 4.05 8.57
N ASP A 54 -9.60 2.85 9.12
CA ASP A 54 -8.27 2.27 9.36
C ASP A 54 -7.51 2.09 8.04
N ARG A 55 -8.19 1.55 7.02
CA ARG A 55 -7.62 1.41 5.67
C ARG A 55 -7.19 2.74 5.08
N LEU A 56 -8.01 3.79 5.20
CA LEU A 56 -7.67 5.13 4.74
C LEU A 56 -6.39 5.63 5.40
N ASN A 57 -6.26 5.45 6.71
CA ASN A 57 -5.08 5.85 7.47
C ASN A 57 -3.81 5.14 6.96
N VAL A 58 -3.90 3.82 6.73
CA VAL A 58 -2.78 3.01 6.20
C VAL A 58 -2.37 3.48 4.81
N VAL A 59 -3.34 3.64 3.89
CA VAL A 59 -3.05 4.05 2.51
C VAL A 59 -2.50 5.47 2.44
N THR A 60 -3.03 6.39 3.25
CA THR A 60 -2.51 7.77 3.35
C THR A 60 -1.06 7.78 3.83
N GLN A 61 -0.72 6.95 4.82
CA GLN A 61 0.65 6.83 5.31
C GLN A 61 1.60 6.26 4.26
N GLN A 62 1.16 5.21 3.55
CA GLN A 62 1.93 4.62 2.45
C GLN A 62 2.15 5.62 1.31
N ASN A 63 1.12 6.41 0.97
CA ASN A 63 1.19 7.43 -0.06
C ASN A 63 2.20 8.54 0.31
N LEU A 64 2.17 9.00 1.55
CA LEU A 64 3.14 9.98 2.05
C LEU A 64 4.59 9.46 1.96
N GLN A 65 4.83 8.22 2.38
CA GLN A 65 6.15 7.60 2.30
C GLN A 65 6.63 7.45 0.85
N THR A 66 5.73 6.98 -0.03
CA THR A 66 6.03 6.81 -1.47
C THR A 66 6.35 8.16 -2.12
N LYS A 67 5.61 9.22 -1.76
CA LYS A 67 5.86 10.57 -2.27
C LYS A 67 7.21 11.11 -1.80
N GLN A 68 7.56 10.92 -0.54
CA GLN A 68 8.88 11.33 -0.01
C GLN A 68 10.03 10.62 -0.74
N GLN A 69 9.86 9.32 -1.03
CA GLN A 69 10.84 8.57 -1.81
C GLN A 69 10.92 9.07 -3.26
N LEU A 70 9.79 9.37 -3.89
CA LEU A 70 9.74 9.93 -5.24
C LEU A 70 10.44 11.29 -5.30
N ASP A 71 10.16 12.18 -4.37
CA ASP A 71 10.79 13.49 -4.29
C ASP A 71 12.32 13.37 -4.12
N SER A 72 12.78 12.44 -3.27
CA SER A 72 14.21 12.18 -3.07
C SER A 72 14.90 11.64 -4.31
N VAL A 73 14.27 10.69 -5.02
CA VAL A 73 14.83 10.12 -6.27
C VAL A 73 14.84 11.17 -7.37
N THR A 74 13.77 11.96 -7.51
CA THR A 74 13.68 13.03 -8.51
C THR A 74 14.74 14.13 -8.25
N GLN A 75 14.98 14.49 -6.99
CA GLN A 75 16.02 15.43 -6.64
C GLN A 75 17.41 14.88 -6.97
N SER A 76 17.64 13.58 -6.70
CA SER A 76 18.91 12.93 -7.05
C SER A 76 19.13 12.88 -8.55
N ASP A 77 18.09 12.60 -9.34
CA ASP A 77 18.11 12.60 -10.79
C ASP A 77 18.47 14.00 -11.35
N SER A 78 17.79 15.03 -10.87
CA SER A 78 18.04 16.41 -11.29
C SER A 78 19.44 16.93 -10.95
N ALA A 79 20.02 16.47 -9.85
CA ALA A 79 21.37 16.87 -9.41
C ALA A 79 22.49 16.08 -10.12
N LEU A 80 22.16 14.95 -10.77
CA LEU A 80 23.16 14.03 -11.33
C LEU A 80 23.97 14.68 -12.44
N ASP A 81 23.32 15.36 -13.39
CA ASP A 81 23.99 16.01 -14.53
C ASP A 81 24.96 17.09 -14.07
N GLU A 82 24.58 17.89 -13.09
CA GLU A 82 25.45 18.92 -12.50
C GLU A 82 26.67 18.30 -11.81
N GLN A 83 26.45 17.23 -11.02
CA GLN A 83 27.53 16.52 -10.33
C GLN A 83 28.51 15.88 -11.31
N ILE A 84 28.02 15.29 -12.41
CA ILE A 84 28.87 14.71 -13.45
C ILE A 84 29.71 15.82 -14.10
N ASN A 85 29.11 16.94 -14.47
CA ASN A 85 29.82 18.04 -15.13
C ASN A 85 30.92 18.65 -14.25
N VAL A 86 30.65 18.84 -12.97
CA VAL A 86 31.61 19.45 -12.00
C VAL A 86 32.73 18.48 -11.63
N LEU A 87 32.45 17.19 -11.52
CA LEU A 87 33.38 16.18 -11.01
C LEU A 87 33.99 15.29 -12.09
N LYS A 88 33.81 15.63 -13.36
CA LYS A 88 34.29 14.88 -14.52
C LYS A 88 35.79 14.57 -14.41
N GLY A 89 36.14 13.27 -14.51
CA GLY A 89 37.54 12.82 -14.42
C GLY A 89 38.06 12.63 -12.99
N SER A 90 37.28 12.88 -11.94
CA SER A 90 37.71 12.68 -10.57
C SER A 90 37.32 11.31 -10.01
N LEU A 91 38.19 10.74 -9.15
CA LEU A 91 37.86 9.53 -8.38
C LEU A 91 36.67 9.72 -7.42
N LEU A 92 36.39 10.98 -7.07
CA LEU A 92 35.27 11.34 -6.21
C LEU A 92 33.94 11.09 -6.91
N LEU A 93 33.85 11.34 -8.23
CA LEU A 93 32.66 11.06 -9.03
C LEU A 93 32.23 9.62 -8.93
N SER A 94 33.15 8.65 -9.12
CA SER A 94 32.84 7.22 -9.03
C SER A 94 32.29 6.81 -7.67
N LYS A 95 32.82 7.38 -6.58
CA LYS A 95 32.33 7.12 -5.22
C LYS A 95 30.92 7.69 -5.00
N ILE A 96 30.66 8.87 -5.53
CA ILE A 96 29.33 9.50 -5.42
C ILE A 96 28.28 8.71 -6.21
N LEU A 97 28.56 8.37 -7.48
CA LEU A 97 27.67 7.55 -8.31
C LEU A 97 27.35 6.20 -7.68
N TYR A 98 28.38 5.54 -7.12
CA TYR A 98 28.20 4.26 -6.43
C TYR A 98 27.30 4.40 -5.19
N LYS A 99 27.51 5.43 -4.36
CA LYS A 99 26.66 5.71 -3.20
C LYS A 99 25.22 6.01 -3.60
N GLN A 100 25.02 6.84 -4.63
CA GLN A 100 23.69 7.14 -5.14
C GLN A 100 22.98 5.87 -5.63
N LYS A 101 23.67 5.00 -6.38
CA LYS A 101 23.12 3.72 -6.83
C LYS A 101 22.74 2.80 -5.67
N GLN A 102 23.53 2.77 -4.60
CA GLN A 102 23.21 1.98 -3.39
C GLN A 102 22.03 2.58 -2.61
N ALA A 103 21.87 3.90 -2.64
CA ALA A 103 20.79 4.59 -1.94
C ALA A 103 19.43 4.49 -2.66
N LEU A 104 19.40 4.04 -3.93
CA LEU A 104 18.15 3.86 -4.66
C LEU A 104 17.24 2.84 -3.96
N PRO A 105 15.97 3.17 -3.73
CA PRO A 105 15.05 2.27 -3.08
C PRO A 105 14.84 0.98 -3.90
N ARG A 106 14.82 -0.15 -3.21
CA ARG A 106 14.44 -1.43 -3.82
C ARG A 106 12.93 -1.53 -3.81
N LEU A 107 12.32 -1.05 -4.88
CA LEU A 107 10.87 -0.98 -5.01
C LEU A 107 10.30 -2.34 -5.41
N LYS A 108 9.30 -2.77 -4.64
CA LYS A 108 8.35 -3.80 -5.07
C LYS A 108 7.00 -3.11 -5.27
N LEU A 109 6.45 -3.19 -6.46
CA LEU A 109 5.07 -2.78 -6.70
C LEU A 109 4.16 -3.70 -5.87
N ASP A 110 3.22 -3.08 -5.16
CA ASP A 110 2.13 -3.82 -4.55
C ASP A 110 1.18 -4.29 -5.66
N ARG A 111 1.28 -5.58 -6.02
CA ARG A 111 0.47 -6.17 -7.09
C ARG A 111 -1.00 -6.26 -6.70
N ASP A 112 -1.26 -6.36 -5.40
CA ASP A 112 -2.61 -6.53 -4.86
C ASP A 112 -3.37 -5.20 -4.82
N LEU A 113 -2.69 -4.06 -5.00
CA LEU A 113 -3.31 -2.73 -4.93
C LEU A 113 -4.37 -2.51 -6.03
N ALA A 114 -4.16 -3.06 -7.22
CA ALA A 114 -5.14 -2.98 -8.32
C ALA A 114 -6.42 -3.75 -8.00
N ASP A 115 -6.28 -4.95 -7.43
CA ASP A 115 -7.41 -5.79 -7.02
C ASP A 115 -8.15 -5.13 -5.85
N GLN A 116 -7.43 -4.57 -4.88
CA GLN A 116 -8.01 -3.80 -3.79
C GLN A 116 -8.81 -2.58 -4.27
N ILE A 117 -8.33 -1.86 -5.29
CA ILE A 117 -9.05 -0.75 -5.91
C ILE A 117 -10.36 -1.25 -6.56
N ALA A 118 -10.32 -2.41 -7.24
CA ALA A 118 -11.50 -3.00 -7.84
C ALA A 118 -12.54 -3.41 -6.78
N ASP A 119 -12.11 -4.05 -5.70
CA ASP A 119 -12.96 -4.44 -4.57
C ASP A 119 -13.61 -3.23 -3.90
N ILE A 120 -12.86 -2.14 -3.67
CA ILE A 120 -13.40 -0.90 -3.09
C ILE A 120 -14.49 -0.32 -3.99
N ARG A 121 -14.29 -0.33 -5.33
CA ARG A 121 -15.30 0.17 -6.28
C ARG A 121 -16.57 -0.66 -6.26
N LEU A 122 -16.44 -1.98 -6.22
CA LEU A 122 -17.59 -2.88 -6.13
C LEU A 122 -18.37 -2.61 -4.84
N TYR A 123 -17.67 -2.53 -3.73
CA TYR A 123 -18.29 -2.25 -2.43
C TYR A 123 -18.96 -0.86 -2.37
N GLN A 124 -18.33 0.15 -2.97
CA GLN A 124 -18.93 1.48 -3.10
C GLN A 124 -20.22 1.45 -3.92
N PHE A 125 -20.27 0.64 -4.97
CA PHE A 125 -21.49 0.45 -5.75
C PHE A 125 -22.62 -0.17 -4.91
N GLU A 126 -22.32 -1.22 -4.13
CA GLU A 126 -23.28 -1.84 -3.22
C GLU A 126 -23.80 -0.86 -2.16
N VAL A 127 -22.92 -0.08 -1.55
CA VAL A 127 -23.27 0.97 -0.60
C VAL A 127 -24.18 2.02 -1.25
N SER A 128 -23.91 2.41 -2.50
CA SER A 128 -24.73 3.37 -3.23
C SER A 128 -26.14 2.85 -3.50
N GLN A 129 -26.29 1.57 -3.85
CA GLN A 129 -27.61 0.95 -3.98
C GLN A 129 -28.38 0.94 -2.66
N GLN A 130 -27.72 0.60 -1.55
CA GLN A 130 -28.35 0.62 -0.22
C GLN A 130 -28.79 2.04 0.18
N ARG A 131 -27.99 3.06 -0.17
CA ARG A 131 -28.36 4.47 0.06
C ARG A 131 -29.60 4.87 -0.73
N GLU A 132 -29.74 4.41 -1.95
CA GLU A 132 -30.91 4.70 -2.78
C GLU A 132 -32.19 4.12 -2.17
N LEU A 133 -32.14 2.89 -1.67
CA LEU A 133 -33.23 2.23 -0.95
C LEU A 133 -33.65 2.99 0.32
N LEU A 134 -32.70 3.64 0.97
CA LEU A 134 -32.90 4.41 2.20
C LEU A 134 -33.01 5.93 1.96
N SER A 135 -33.19 6.35 0.71
CA SER A 135 -33.41 7.78 0.39
C SER A 135 -34.63 8.36 1.09
N ASN A 136 -35.63 7.52 1.39
CA ASN A 136 -36.78 7.85 2.22
C ASN A 136 -36.90 6.79 3.34
N PRO A 137 -36.33 7.05 4.53
CA PRO A 137 -36.37 6.10 5.66
C PRO A 137 -37.80 5.77 6.12
N ALA A 138 -38.76 6.73 6.00
CA ALA A 138 -40.15 6.49 6.38
C ALA A 138 -40.83 5.47 5.43
N ALA A 139 -40.64 5.61 4.13
CA ALA A 139 -41.18 4.68 3.14
C ALA A 139 -40.53 3.27 3.30
N TYR A 140 -39.24 3.21 3.61
CA TYR A 140 -38.57 1.96 3.91
C TYR A 140 -39.20 1.26 5.12
N VAL A 141 -39.42 1.97 6.22
CA VAL A 141 -40.06 1.43 7.44
C VAL A 141 -41.51 1.02 7.18
N ASP A 142 -42.27 1.78 6.44
CA ASP A 142 -43.66 1.44 6.09
C ASP A 142 -43.71 0.14 5.26
N ASN A 143 -42.80 -0.02 4.31
CA ASN A 143 -42.68 -1.23 3.52
C ASN A 143 -42.31 -2.43 4.41
N LEU A 144 -41.37 -2.25 5.32
CA LEU A 144 -40.92 -3.28 6.27
C LEU A 144 -42.05 -3.72 7.20
N LEU A 145 -42.83 -2.77 7.72
CA LEU A 145 -43.98 -3.05 8.57
C LEU A 145 -45.16 -3.71 7.83
N SER A 146 -45.30 -3.46 6.54
CA SER A 146 -46.35 -4.08 5.72
C SER A 146 -46.19 -5.63 5.62
N THR A 147 -44.98 -6.11 5.84
CA THR A 147 -44.69 -7.57 5.86
C THR A 147 -44.95 -8.23 7.22
N GLN A 148 -45.26 -7.44 8.26
CA GLN A 148 -45.48 -7.96 9.62
C GLN A 148 -46.98 -8.16 9.92
N PRO A 149 -47.34 -9.09 10.81
CA PRO A 149 -48.71 -9.23 11.29
C PRO A 149 -49.20 -7.92 11.94
N PRO A 150 -50.45 -7.50 11.67
CA PRO A 150 -50.96 -6.22 12.19
C PRO A 150 -50.90 -6.08 13.70
N GLU A 151 -51.00 -7.21 14.42
CA GLU A 151 -50.97 -7.27 15.88
C GLU A 151 -49.60 -6.86 16.47
N GLN A 152 -48.53 -6.98 15.67
CA GLN A 152 -47.15 -6.68 16.09
C GLN A 152 -46.75 -5.24 15.73
N VAL A 153 -47.56 -4.54 14.92
CA VAL A 153 -47.27 -3.20 14.45
C VAL A 153 -47.74 -2.19 15.49
N THR A 154 -46.85 -1.80 16.38
CA THR A 154 -47.12 -0.77 17.39
C THR A 154 -46.51 0.58 16.97
N PRO A 155 -47.09 1.73 17.41
CA PRO A 155 -46.50 3.06 17.16
C PRO A 155 -45.07 3.17 17.69
N GLN A 156 -44.75 2.47 18.79
CA GLN A 156 -43.42 2.43 19.39
C GLN A 156 -42.43 1.70 18.48
N LEU A 157 -42.84 0.54 17.94
CA LEU A 157 -42.00 -0.23 17.00
C LEU A 157 -41.68 0.61 15.76
N ARG A 158 -42.68 1.27 15.19
CA ARG A 158 -42.51 2.18 14.04
C ARG A 158 -41.50 3.29 14.33
N LYS A 159 -41.60 3.92 15.51
CA LYS A 159 -40.68 4.98 15.92
C LYS A 159 -39.25 4.47 16.01
N SER A 160 -39.02 3.33 16.70
CA SER A 160 -37.70 2.74 16.86
C SER A 160 -37.09 2.30 15.52
N LEU A 161 -37.91 1.73 14.61
CA LEU A 161 -37.46 1.38 13.26
C LEU A 161 -37.07 2.61 12.44
N LEU A 162 -37.81 3.71 12.56
CA LEU A 162 -37.52 4.96 11.89
C LEU A 162 -36.19 5.56 12.38
N GLU A 163 -35.92 5.52 13.67
CA GLU A 163 -34.65 5.92 14.25
C GLU A 163 -33.49 5.07 13.71
N LEU A 164 -33.67 3.74 13.67
CA LEU A 164 -32.67 2.83 13.12
C LEU A 164 -32.43 3.05 11.62
N ALA A 165 -33.50 3.25 10.84
CA ALA A 165 -33.38 3.49 9.38
C ALA A 165 -32.71 4.84 9.09
N THR A 166 -32.99 5.88 9.88
CA THR A 166 -32.32 7.19 9.77
C THR A 166 -30.84 7.07 10.13
N THR A 167 -30.51 6.38 11.21
CA THR A 167 -29.13 6.09 11.59
C THR A 167 -28.40 5.30 10.49
N ARG A 168 -29.08 4.33 9.85
CA ARG A 168 -28.52 3.59 8.73
C ARG A 168 -28.19 4.47 7.53
N ALA A 169 -29.10 5.38 7.18
CA ALA A 169 -28.88 6.33 6.09
C ALA A 169 -27.63 7.17 6.35
N ASP A 170 -27.45 7.66 7.58
CA ASP A 170 -26.27 8.43 7.98
C ASP A 170 -24.98 7.58 7.94
N LEU A 171 -25.04 6.33 8.41
CA LEU A 171 -23.90 5.41 8.35
C LEU A 171 -23.49 5.11 6.91
N LEU A 172 -24.43 4.86 6.02
CA LEU A 172 -24.16 4.61 4.61
C LEU A 172 -23.58 5.84 3.91
N GLU A 173 -24.06 7.05 4.25
CA GLU A 173 -23.50 8.30 3.72
C GLU A 173 -22.06 8.50 4.17
N ARG A 174 -21.76 8.26 5.46
CA ARG A 174 -20.40 8.34 6.00
C ARG A 174 -19.49 7.28 5.37
N LEU A 175 -19.98 6.04 5.26
CA LEU A 175 -19.23 4.93 4.64
C LEU A 175 -18.91 5.21 3.18
N ASN A 176 -19.87 5.74 2.41
CA ASN A 176 -19.64 6.11 1.01
C ASN A 176 -18.57 7.19 0.86
N ARG A 177 -18.57 8.20 1.73
CA ARG A 177 -17.52 9.24 1.73
C ARG A 177 -16.16 8.65 2.08
N GLU A 178 -16.10 7.76 3.08
CA GLU A 178 -14.85 7.13 3.50
C GLU A 178 -14.29 6.20 2.40
N LEU A 179 -15.14 5.40 1.76
CA LEU A 179 -14.75 4.55 0.62
C LEU A 179 -14.25 5.38 -0.56
N SER A 180 -14.87 6.53 -0.83
CA SER A 180 -14.40 7.45 -1.88
C SER A 180 -13.01 8.00 -1.56
N ALA A 181 -12.75 8.32 -0.28
CA ALA A 181 -11.44 8.78 0.16
C ALA A 181 -10.38 7.67 0.04
N VAL A 182 -10.70 6.45 0.49
CA VAL A 182 -9.81 5.27 0.34
C VAL A 182 -9.49 5.00 -1.12
N LEU A 183 -10.50 5.05 -1.99
CA LEU A 183 -10.35 4.83 -3.42
C LEU A 183 -9.39 5.87 -4.04
N ASN A 184 -9.60 7.14 -3.77
CA ASN A 184 -8.76 8.22 -4.30
C ASN A 184 -7.32 8.11 -3.81
N GLU A 185 -7.11 7.86 -2.52
CA GLU A 185 -5.77 7.66 -1.95
C GLU A 185 -5.08 6.42 -2.53
N SER A 186 -5.82 5.32 -2.73
CA SER A 186 -5.27 4.09 -3.33
C SER A 186 -4.86 4.29 -4.79
N ILE A 187 -5.65 5.02 -5.57
CA ILE A 187 -5.30 5.38 -6.96
C ILE A 187 -4.06 6.28 -6.99
N THR A 188 -4.00 7.26 -6.09
CA THR A 188 -2.85 8.17 -5.97
C THR A 188 -1.58 7.40 -5.57
N LEU A 189 -1.70 6.47 -4.62
CA LEU A 189 -0.60 5.59 -4.22
C LEU A 189 -0.10 4.75 -5.40
N GLN A 190 -1.02 4.14 -6.17
CA GLN A 190 -0.66 3.35 -7.35
C GLN A 190 0.10 4.19 -8.39
N LEU A 191 -0.35 5.42 -8.61
CA LEU A 191 0.30 6.34 -9.55
C LEU A 191 1.71 6.71 -9.06
N ASN A 192 1.83 7.11 -7.80
CA ASN A 192 3.11 7.49 -7.19
C ASN A 192 4.10 6.32 -7.17
N GLN A 193 3.64 5.09 -6.89
CA GLN A 193 4.48 3.88 -6.96
C GLN A 193 5.00 3.62 -8.37
N LYS A 194 4.13 3.74 -9.39
CA LYS A 194 4.54 3.58 -10.80
C LYS A 194 5.56 4.64 -11.21
N GLN A 195 5.32 5.89 -10.84
CA GLN A 195 6.23 6.99 -11.15
C GLN A 195 7.57 6.81 -10.44
N LEU A 196 7.56 6.47 -9.15
CA LEU A 196 8.77 6.20 -8.38
C LEU A 196 9.59 5.05 -9.00
N LEU A 197 8.93 3.97 -9.41
CA LEU A 197 9.60 2.84 -10.08
C LEU A 197 10.25 3.30 -11.39
N SER A 198 9.51 4.02 -12.24
CA SER A 198 10.00 4.51 -13.52
C SER A 198 11.20 5.45 -13.33
N THR A 199 11.09 6.43 -12.42
CA THR A 199 12.17 7.39 -12.16
C THR A 199 13.41 6.70 -11.57
N ALA A 200 13.21 5.78 -10.63
CA ALA A 200 14.32 5.02 -10.04
C ALA A 200 15.02 4.10 -11.05
N GLN A 201 14.28 3.50 -11.99
CA GLN A 201 14.86 2.68 -13.06
C GLN A 201 15.65 3.55 -14.06
N SER A 202 15.10 4.70 -14.46
CA SER A 202 15.78 5.66 -15.32
C SER A 202 17.08 6.14 -14.69
N LEU A 203 17.02 6.63 -13.45
CA LEU A 203 18.19 7.08 -12.70
C LEU A 203 19.24 5.97 -12.57
N ARG A 204 18.81 4.72 -12.29
CA ARG A 204 19.71 3.59 -12.19
C ARG A 204 20.43 3.31 -13.52
N ALA A 205 19.70 3.36 -14.65
CA ALA A 205 20.29 3.17 -15.96
C ALA A 205 21.32 4.26 -16.29
N THR A 206 21.01 5.54 -16.00
CA THR A 206 21.94 6.65 -16.16
C THR A 206 23.19 6.49 -15.27
N LEU A 207 23.02 6.09 -14.02
CA LEU A 207 24.16 5.83 -13.11
C LEU A 207 25.03 4.68 -13.64
N ASP A 208 24.43 3.60 -14.16
CA ASP A 208 25.16 2.46 -14.71
C ASP A 208 25.95 2.87 -15.97
N GLU A 209 25.36 3.66 -16.85
CA GLU A 209 26.01 4.21 -18.02
C GLU A 209 27.21 5.11 -17.64
N GLN A 210 27.01 6.04 -16.74
CA GLN A 210 28.07 6.94 -16.28
C GLN A 210 29.21 6.21 -15.57
N MET A 211 28.88 5.17 -14.79
CA MET A 211 29.89 4.34 -14.14
C MET A 211 30.72 3.51 -15.12
N PHE A 212 30.15 3.15 -16.28
CA PHE A 212 30.88 2.43 -17.34
C PHE A 212 31.96 3.31 -18.01
N TRP A 213 31.70 4.60 -18.18
CA TRP A 213 32.62 5.55 -18.79
C TRP A 213 33.71 6.09 -17.87
N ILE A 214 33.66 5.79 -16.56
CA ILE A 214 34.74 6.16 -15.64
C ILE A 214 35.88 5.17 -15.86
N PRO A 215 37.06 5.62 -16.37
CA PRO A 215 38.20 4.75 -16.51
C PRO A 215 38.52 4.15 -15.13
N SER A 216 38.59 2.84 -15.06
CA SER A 216 39.13 2.14 -13.87
C SER A 216 40.62 2.39 -13.77
N ASN A 217 41.02 3.67 -13.60
CA ASN A 217 42.37 4.06 -13.28
C ASN A 217 42.67 3.69 -11.80
N LYS A 218 42.57 2.38 -11.49
CA LYS A 218 43.54 1.84 -10.58
C LYS A 218 44.81 1.70 -11.43
N PRO A 219 45.85 2.49 -11.20
CA PRO A 219 47.16 2.10 -11.71
C PRO A 219 47.31 0.62 -11.30
N LEU A 220 47.70 -0.24 -12.25
CA LEU A 220 48.06 -1.61 -11.95
C LEU A 220 49.11 -1.52 -10.88
N ASP A 221 48.68 -1.55 -9.61
CA ASP A 221 49.55 -1.39 -8.48
C ASP A 221 50.48 -2.64 -8.48
N LEU A 222 51.78 -2.41 -8.36
CA LEU A 222 52.78 -3.50 -8.30
C LEU A 222 52.40 -4.53 -7.21
N GLU A 223 51.65 -4.13 -6.18
CA GLU A 223 51.05 -5.01 -5.18
C GLU A 223 49.97 -5.94 -5.78
N TRP A 224 49.16 -5.49 -6.72
CA TRP A 224 48.22 -6.36 -7.41
C TRP A 224 48.93 -7.43 -8.24
N MET A 225 49.99 -7.01 -9.00
CA MET A 225 50.79 -7.96 -9.78
C MET A 225 51.56 -8.98 -8.90
N ARG A 226 51.91 -8.61 -7.67
CA ARG A 226 52.49 -9.54 -6.70
C ARG A 226 51.47 -10.49 -6.07
N ALA A 227 50.22 -10.06 -5.92
CA ALA A 227 49.15 -10.87 -5.33
C ALA A 227 48.49 -11.84 -6.32
N VAL A 228 48.66 -11.64 -7.64
CA VAL A 228 48.12 -12.53 -8.69
C VAL A 228 48.70 -13.93 -8.62
N PRO A 229 50.03 -14.14 -8.50
CA PRO A 229 50.58 -15.49 -8.40
C PRO A 229 50.10 -16.26 -7.16
N GLU A 230 49.96 -15.58 -6.01
CA GLU A 230 49.47 -16.25 -4.79
C GLU A 230 47.99 -16.64 -4.88
N ARG A 231 47.17 -15.84 -5.55
CA ARG A 231 45.75 -16.15 -5.76
C ARG A 231 45.56 -17.25 -6.80
N LEU A 232 46.36 -17.25 -7.86
CA LEU A 232 46.37 -18.32 -8.86
C LEU A 232 46.87 -19.65 -8.25
N ASN A 233 47.91 -19.63 -7.43
CA ASN A 233 48.41 -20.84 -6.76
C ASN A 233 47.34 -21.41 -5.82
N ARG A 234 46.64 -20.60 -5.04
CA ARG A 234 45.53 -21.08 -4.20
C ARG A 234 44.35 -21.63 -5.00
N GLN A 235 44.08 -21.11 -6.19
CA GLN A 235 43.03 -21.65 -7.07
C GLN A 235 43.47 -22.95 -7.75
N VAL A 236 44.73 -23.11 -8.09
CA VAL A 236 45.26 -24.35 -8.66
C VAL A 236 45.26 -25.46 -7.61
N ASP A 237 45.61 -25.15 -6.35
CA ASP A 237 45.62 -26.13 -5.25
C ASP A 237 44.20 -26.56 -4.79
N THR A 238 43.16 -25.74 -5.05
CA THR A 238 41.76 -26.03 -4.63
C THR A 238 40.92 -26.68 -5.72
N LEU A 239 41.35 -26.70 -6.97
CA LEU A 239 40.64 -27.34 -8.07
C LEU A 239 41.22 -28.75 -8.32
N PRO A 240 40.39 -29.80 -8.41
CA PRO A 240 40.85 -31.19 -8.60
C PRO A 240 41.26 -31.44 -10.06
N TRP A 241 42.23 -30.67 -10.56
CA TRP A 241 42.78 -30.86 -11.93
C TRP A 241 43.47 -32.20 -12.12
N ALA A 242 44.03 -32.76 -11.05
CA ALA A 242 44.75 -34.05 -11.09
C ALA A 242 43.78 -35.21 -11.37
N SER A 243 42.56 -35.18 -10.84
CA SER A 243 41.56 -36.22 -11.09
C SER A 243 40.96 -36.11 -12.50
N SER A 244 40.77 -34.90 -13.01
CA SER A 244 40.19 -34.68 -14.37
C SER A 244 41.21 -35.04 -15.47
N LEU A 245 42.49 -34.86 -15.22
CA LEU A 245 43.57 -35.26 -16.16
C LEU A 245 43.78 -36.77 -16.18
N SER A 246 43.64 -37.46 -15.04
CA SER A 246 43.73 -38.92 -14.99
C SER A 246 42.55 -39.59 -15.73
N GLU A 247 41.33 -39.06 -15.60
CA GLU A 247 40.18 -39.58 -16.35
C GLU A 247 40.27 -39.34 -17.87
N LEU A 248 40.92 -38.25 -18.30
CA LEU A 248 41.19 -37.97 -19.72
C LEU A 248 42.25 -38.90 -20.31
N VAL A 249 43.27 -39.29 -19.55
CA VAL A 249 44.32 -40.21 -19.99
C VAL A 249 43.79 -41.65 -20.04
N ASP A 250 42.96 -42.08 -19.06
CA ASP A 250 42.34 -43.42 -19.07
C ASP A 250 41.29 -43.57 -20.19
N GLY A 251 40.63 -42.49 -20.60
CA GLY A 251 39.69 -42.49 -21.72
C GLY A 251 40.34 -42.52 -23.13
N LEU A 252 41.64 -42.21 -23.24
CA LEU A 252 42.42 -42.26 -24.48
C LEU A 252 43.17 -43.59 -24.70
N THR A 253 43.17 -44.48 -23.71
CA THR A 253 43.86 -45.79 -23.75
C THR A 253 42.93 -47.00 -23.88
N GLN A 254 41.60 -46.73 -24.05
CA GLN A 254 40.62 -47.73 -24.50
C GLN A 254 40.23 -47.45 -25.96
#